data_b05383ec5fc32a8ce19d44879fc76f91
#
_entry.id   b05383ec5fc32a8ce19d44879fc76f91
#
_cell.length_a   1.000
_cell.length_b   1.000
_cell.length_c   1.000
_cell.angle_alpha   90.00
_cell.angle_beta   90.00
_cell.angle_gamma   90.00
#
_symmetry.space_group_name_H-M   'P 1'
#
loop_
_entity.id
_entity.type
_entity.pdbx_description
1 polymer ?
#
loop_
_entity_poly.entity_id
_entity_poly.type
_entity_poly.pdbx_seq_one_letter_code
_entity_poly.pdbx_strand_id
1 'polypeptide(L)'
;MDVTALGSGQPRRIALVAHDNKKADLLEWAAFNVETLMRHRLVATGTTGRLLHDRLELAVERVESGPHGGDLQIGAQIVQGEIDLLVFFWDPLEPQPHDPDVRALLRITVLRDVPTACNRSTADYLISSPLFALRAAA
;
A
#
# COMPACT_ATOMS: atom_id res chain seq x y z
N MET A 1 -17.52 8.43 20.56
CA MET A 1 -17.55 7.53 19.38
C MET A 1 -17.04 6.16 19.80
N ASP A 2 -17.75 5.12 19.43
CA ASP A 2 -17.37 3.75 19.78
C ASP A 2 -16.39 3.19 18.75
N VAL A 3 -15.13 3.08 19.13
CA VAL A 3 -14.06 2.56 18.27
C VAL A 3 -14.31 1.10 17.88
N THR A 4 -14.90 0.32 18.76
CA THR A 4 -15.19 -1.10 18.49
C THR A 4 -16.17 -1.26 17.34
N ALA A 5 -17.23 -0.45 17.31
CA ALA A 5 -18.18 -0.46 16.19
C ALA A 5 -17.56 -0.01 14.88
N LEU A 6 -16.61 0.93 14.94
CA LEU A 6 -15.93 1.43 13.75
C LEU A 6 -14.95 0.43 13.16
N GLY A 7 -14.42 -0.52 13.97
CA GLY A 7 -13.54 -1.56 13.49
C GLY A 7 -14.19 -2.55 12.52
N SER A 8 -15.53 -2.54 12.42
CA SER A 8 -16.27 -3.38 11.47
C SER A 8 -16.74 -2.63 10.22
N GLY A 9 -16.14 -1.47 9.95
CA GLY A 9 -16.52 -0.61 8.83
C GLY A 9 -16.14 -1.18 7.46
N GLN A 10 -16.33 -0.37 6.42
CA GLN A 10 -16.11 -0.75 5.04
C GLN A 10 -14.66 -1.16 4.78
N PRO A 11 -14.42 -2.11 3.86
CA PRO A 11 -13.07 -2.42 3.44
C PRO A 11 -12.35 -1.18 2.92
N ARG A 12 -11.06 -1.07 3.26
CA ARG A 12 -10.17 -0.04 2.75
C ARG A 12 -9.51 -0.51 1.48
N ARG A 13 -9.07 0.42 0.65
CA ARG A 13 -8.24 0.11 -0.50
C ARG A 13 -6.80 0.47 -0.17
N ILE A 14 -5.96 -0.54 -0.13
CA ILE A 14 -4.55 -0.43 0.27
C ILE A 14 -3.68 -0.68 -0.95
N ALA A 15 -2.80 0.27 -1.27
CA ALA A 15 -1.80 0.11 -2.32
C ALA A 15 -0.49 -0.39 -1.73
N LEU A 16 0.11 -1.38 -2.38
CA LEU A 16 1.33 -2.04 -1.91
C LEU A 16 2.39 -1.96 -3.01
N VAL A 17 3.51 -1.32 -2.70
CA VAL A 17 4.62 -1.13 -3.62
C VAL A 17 5.91 -1.47 -2.90
N ALA A 18 6.83 -2.17 -3.55
CA ALA A 18 8.15 -2.44 -3.00
C ALA A 18 9.19 -2.49 -4.11
N HIS A 19 10.32 -1.84 -3.92
CA HIS A 19 11.49 -2.02 -4.76
C HIS A 19 12.06 -3.42 -4.57
N ASP A 20 12.84 -3.90 -5.53
CA ASP A 20 13.30 -5.30 -5.54
C ASP A 20 13.95 -5.72 -4.23
N ASN A 21 14.85 -4.89 -3.69
CA ASN A 21 15.56 -5.19 -2.45
C ASN A 21 14.68 -5.12 -1.21
N LYS A 22 13.43 -4.67 -1.35
CA LYS A 22 12.48 -4.52 -0.25
C LYS A 22 11.30 -5.50 -0.35
N LYS A 23 11.25 -6.30 -1.40
CA LYS A 23 10.13 -7.22 -1.61
C LYS A 23 10.07 -8.30 -0.53
N ALA A 24 11.22 -8.77 -0.05
CA ALA A 24 11.25 -9.75 1.04
C ALA A 24 10.66 -9.17 2.33
N ASP A 25 10.99 -7.92 2.66
CA ASP A 25 10.43 -7.24 3.82
C ASP A 25 8.92 -7.06 3.69
N LEU A 26 8.47 -6.68 2.51
CA LEU A 26 7.04 -6.52 2.28
C LEU A 26 6.28 -7.85 2.41
N LEU A 27 6.83 -8.92 1.85
CA LEU A 27 6.21 -10.24 1.97
C LEU A 27 6.12 -10.70 3.42
N GLU A 28 7.17 -10.50 4.20
CA GLU A 28 7.17 -10.87 5.62
C GLU A 28 6.15 -10.05 6.41
N TRP A 29 6.11 -8.74 6.16
CA TRP A 29 5.11 -7.86 6.78
C TRP A 29 3.69 -8.28 6.40
N ALA A 30 3.46 -8.56 5.12
CA ALA A 30 2.15 -8.96 4.62
C ALA A 30 1.72 -10.32 5.18
N ALA A 31 2.66 -11.26 5.32
CA ALA A 31 2.38 -12.56 5.92
C ALA A 31 1.95 -12.42 7.38
N PHE A 32 2.62 -11.56 8.13
CA PHE A 32 2.26 -11.29 9.52
C PHE A 32 0.86 -10.66 9.63
N ASN A 33 0.49 -9.85 8.64
CA ASN A 33 -0.78 -9.11 8.64
C ASN A 33 -1.80 -9.69 7.68
N VAL A 34 -1.65 -10.96 7.27
CA VAL A 34 -2.47 -11.54 6.20
C VAL A 34 -3.96 -11.51 6.52
N GLU A 35 -4.34 -11.79 7.75
CA GLU A 35 -5.76 -11.79 8.14
C GLU A 35 -6.38 -10.41 8.05
N THR A 36 -5.62 -9.38 8.42
CA THR A 36 -6.09 -8.00 8.28
C THR A 36 -6.18 -7.61 6.82
N LEU A 37 -5.15 -7.93 6.04
CA LEU A 37 -5.12 -7.58 4.61
C LEU A 37 -6.23 -8.25 3.81
N MET A 38 -6.59 -9.48 4.17
CA MET A 38 -7.69 -10.21 3.51
C MET A 38 -9.04 -9.50 3.62
N ARG A 39 -9.22 -8.66 4.62
CA ARG A 39 -10.47 -7.92 4.83
C ARG A 39 -10.56 -6.66 3.97
N HIS A 40 -9.48 -6.30 3.29
CA HIS A 40 -9.40 -5.06 2.52
C HIS A 40 -9.17 -5.36 1.05
N ARG A 41 -9.31 -4.33 0.23
CA ARG A 41 -9.06 -4.40 -1.20
C ARG A 41 -7.62 -3.99 -1.44
N LEU A 42 -6.87 -4.82 -2.14
CA LEU A 42 -5.45 -4.61 -2.36
C LEU A 42 -5.17 -4.30 -3.82
N VAL A 43 -4.32 -3.31 -4.05
CA VAL A 43 -3.76 -3.02 -5.37
C VAL A 43 -2.24 -2.95 -5.22
N ALA A 44 -1.50 -3.49 -6.17
CA ALA A 44 -0.05 -3.51 -6.11
C ALA A 44 0.56 -3.38 -7.50
N THR A 45 1.80 -2.89 -7.56
CA THR A 45 2.58 -2.93 -8.78
C THR A 45 2.86 -4.37 -9.18
N GLY A 46 3.06 -4.62 -10.47
CA GLY A 46 2.94 -5.95 -11.08
C GLY A 46 3.72 -7.06 -10.39
N THR A 47 5.04 -6.90 -10.20
CA THR A 47 5.87 -7.96 -9.60
C THR A 47 5.52 -8.16 -8.13
N THR A 48 5.30 -7.07 -7.40
CA THR A 48 4.88 -7.12 -5.98
C THR A 48 3.55 -7.84 -5.85
N GLY A 49 2.57 -7.48 -6.67
CA GLY A 49 1.25 -8.10 -6.63
C GLY A 49 1.29 -9.59 -6.93
N ARG A 50 2.12 -10.01 -7.90
CA ARG A 50 2.30 -11.41 -8.21
C ARG A 50 2.87 -12.19 -7.03
N LEU A 51 3.88 -11.64 -6.35
CA LEU A 51 4.48 -12.28 -5.19
C LEU A 51 3.48 -12.44 -4.05
N LEU A 52 2.68 -11.41 -3.78
CA LEU A 52 1.66 -11.45 -2.74
C LEU A 52 0.61 -12.54 -3.03
N HIS A 53 0.18 -12.62 -4.28
CA HIS A 53 -0.77 -13.66 -4.70
C HIS A 53 -0.15 -15.06 -4.61
N ASP A 54 1.04 -15.26 -5.18
CA ASP A 54 1.66 -16.58 -5.28
C ASP A 54 2.10 -17.12 -3.90
N ARG A 55 2.58 -16.26 -3.02
CA ARG A 55 3.13 -16.66 -1.73
C ARG A 55 2.11 -16.66 -0.61
N LEU A 56 1.14 -15.77 -0.63
CA LEU A 56 0.19 -15.54 0.47
C LEU A 56 -1.26 -15.77 0.07
N GLU A 57 -1.52 -16.10 -1.18
CA GLU A 57 -2.86 -16.33 -1.72
C GLU A 57 -3.78 -15.10 -1.54
N LEU A 58 -3.20 -13.92 -1.49
CA LEU A 58 -3.97 -12.67 -1.39
C LEU A 58 -4.56 -12.32 -2.76
N ALA A 59 -5.81 -11.90 -2.77
CA ALA A 59 -6.44 -11.34 -3.96
C ALA A 59 -5.93 -9.91 -4.13
N VAL A 60 -5.21 -9.64 -5.21
CA VAL A 60 -4.57 -8.34 -5.45
C VAL A 60 -4.87 -7.90 -6.88
N GLU A 61 -5.39 -6.68 -7.01
CA GLU A 61 -5.45 -6.02 -8.32
C GLU A 61 -4.03 -5.56 -8.67
N ARG A 62 -3.55 -5.94 -9.84
CA ARG A 62 -2.19 -5.59 -10.26
C ARG A 62 -2.22 -4.50 -11.32
N VAL A 63 -1.41 -3.47 -11.12
CA VAL A 63 -1.07 -2.49 -12.14
C VAL A 63 0.27 -2.86 -12.76
N GLU A 64 0.80 -2.03 -13.65
CA GLU A 64 2.11 -2.31 -14.25
C GLU A 64 3.21 -2.30 -13.18
N SER A 65 4.36 -2.90 -13.48
CA SER A 65 5.53 -2.80 -12.62
C SER A 65 6.00 -1.34 -12.54
N GLY A 66 6.73 -1.00 -11.47
CA GLY A 66 7.21 0.37 -11.26
C GLY A 66 7.90 0.98 -12.49
N PRO A 67 8.95 0.33 -13.05
CA PRO A 67 9.65 0.87 -14.23
C PRO A 67 8.77 1.03 -15.46
N HIS A 68 7.63 0.36 -15.51
CA HIS A 68 6.71 0.43 -16.66
C HIS A 68 5.48 1.30 -16.37
N GLY A 69 5.57 2.19 -15.37
CA GLY A 69 4.52 3.16 -15.09
C GLY A 69 3.56 2.78 -13.97
N GLY A 70 3.82 1.70 -13.25
CA GLY A 70 2.95 1.27 -12.15
C GLY A 70 2.79 2.31 -11.06
N ASP A 71 3.87 3.02 -10.71
CA ASP A 71 3.83 4.08 -9.70
C ASP A 71 2.89 5.21 -10.12
N LEU A 72 2.89 5.56 -11.41
CA LEU A 72 1.98 6.59 -11.93
C LEU A 72 0.53 6.13 -11.93
N GLN A 73 0.28 4.85 -12.19
CA GLN A 73 -1.07 4.30 -12.14
C GLN A 73 -1.64 4.35 -10.73
N ILE A 74 -0.83 4.02 -9.71
CA ILE A 74 -1.24 4.15 -8.31
C ILE A 74 -1.45 5.61 -7.96
N GLY A 75 -0.55 6.50 -8.42
CA GLY A 75 -0.71 7.94 -8.23
C GLY A 75 -2.02 8.46 -8.79
N ALA A 76 -2.42 8.00 -9.97
CA ALA A 76 -3.71 8.37 -10.56
C ALA A 76 -4.88 7.90 -9.70
N GLN A 77 -4.83 6.70 -9.15
CA GLN A 77 -5.88 6.21 -8.24
C GLN A 77 -5.96 7.04 -6.96
N ILE A 78 -4.82 7.52 -6.45
CA ILE A 78 -4.79 8.42 -5.30
C ILE A 78 -5.49 9.74 -5.64
N VAL A 79 -5.20 10.31 -6.79
CA VAL A 79 -5.85 11.55 -7.25
C VAL A 79 -7.36 11.38 -7.37
N GLN A 80 -7.81 10.21 -7.77
CA GLN A 80 -9.22 9.89 -7.91
C GLN A 80 -9.92 9.56 -6.60
N GLY A 81 -9.17 9.54 -5.48
CA GLY A 81 -9.74 9.23 -4.17
C GLY A 81 -9.97 7.77 -3.92
N GLU A 82 -9.33 6.89 -4.68
CA GLU A 82 -9.57 5.45 -4.62
C GLU A 82 -8.65 4.70 -3.65
N ILE A 83 -7.61 5.35 -3.12
CA ILE A 83 -6.62 4.72 -2.24
C ILE A 83 -6.73 5.33 -0.85
N ASP A 84 -6.86 4.49 0.16
CA ASP A 84 -6.97 4.92 1.57
C ASP A 84 -5.64 4.85 2.32
N LEU A 85 -4.72 4.01 1.86
CA LEU A 85 -3.43 3.80 2.51
C LEU A 85 -2.42 3.34 1.47
N LEU A 86 -1.24 3.94 1.47
CA LEU A 86 -0.12 3.49 0.63
C LEU A 86 0.98 2.91 1.52
N VAL A 87 1.38 1.68 1.23
CA VAL A 87 2.56 1.04 1.80
C VAL A 87 3.59 0.95 0.68
N PHE A 88 4.65 1.72 0.79
CA PHE A 88 5.69 1.81 -0.22
C PHE A 88 7.04 1.57 0.42
N PHE A 89 7.52 0.33 0.35
CA PHE A 89 8.85 -0.02 0.88
C PHE A 89 9.90 0.36 -0.17
N TRP A 90 10.31 1.61 -0.06
CA TRP A 90 11.26 2.26 -0.94
C TRP A 90 12.71 1.90 -0.56
N ASP A 91 13.55 1.68 -1.56
CA ASP A 91 14.97 1.44 -1.36
C ASP A 91 15.74 2.72 -1.63
N PRO A 92 16.25 3.40 -0.59
CA PRO A 92 16.98 4.66 -0.77
C PRO A 92 18.42 4.47 -1.24
N LEU A 93 18.93 3.25 -1.27
CA LEU A 93 20.33 2.96 -1.60
C LEU A 93 20.54 2.54 -3.05
N GLU A 94 19.47 2.16 -3.74
CA GLU A 94 19.55 1.72 -5.13
C GLU A 94 18.86 2.74 -6.06
N PRO A 95 19.59 3.32 -7.02
CA PRO A 95 18.94 4.16 -8.03
C PRO A 95 17.94 3.34 -8.84
N GLN A 96 16.78 3.95 -9.10
CA GLN A 96 15.74 3.32 -9.90
C GLN A 96 15.60 4.05 -11.22
N PRO A 97 15.36 3.34 -12.33
CA PRO A 97 15.13 4.00 -13.63
C PRO A 97 13.89 4.89 -13.61
N HIS A 98 12.97 4.64 -12.68
CA HIS A 98 11.72 5.38 -12.54
C HIS A 98 11.69 6.29 -11.30
N ASP A 99 12.86 6.79 -10.85
CA ASP A 99 12.92 7.70 -9.70
C ASP A 99 12.00 8.93 -9.83
N PRO A 100 11.83 9.56 -11.00
CA PRO A 100 10.87 10.65 -11.14
C PRO A 100 9.44 10.22 -10.81
N ASP A 101 9.05 9.00 -11.18
CA ASP A 101 7.72 8.45 -10.89
C ASP A 101 7.54 8.21 -9.40
N VAL A 102 8.58 7.72 -8.72
CA VAL A 102 8.59 7.54 -7.26
C VAL A 102 8.33 8.86 -6.56
N ARG A 103 9.03 9.91 -6.96
CA ARG A 103 8.85 11.24 -6.37
C ARG A 103 7.46 11.79 -6.65
N ALA A 104 6.94 11.57 -7.85
CA ALA A 104 5.60 12.00 -8.20
C ALA A 104 4.55 11.29 -7.33
N LEU A 105 4.70 9.99 -7.12
CA LEU A 105 3.81 9.21 -6.27
C LEU A 105 3.81 9.74 -4.83
N LEU A 106 5.00 9.95 -4.24
CA LEU A 106 5.10 10.45 -2.88
C LEU A 106 4.53 11.87 -2.75
N ARG A 107 4.75 12.72 -3.75
CA ARG A 107 4.19 14.06 -3.77
C ARG A 107 2.66 14.03 -3.73
N ILE A 108 2.05 13.15 -4.49
CA ILE A 108 0.58 13.03 -4.56
C ILE A 108 -0.01 12.56 -3.23
N THR A 109 0.68 11.69 -2.50
CA THR A 109 0.19 11.26 -1.18
C THR A 109 0.11 12.42 -0.21
N VAL A 110 1.08 13.32 -0.25
CA VAL A 110 1.07 14.52 0.60
C VAL A 110 -0.04 15.46 0.18
N LEU A 111 -0.17 15.72 -1.12
CA LEU A 111 -1.19 16.62 -1.65
C LEU A 111 -2.61 16.14 -1.32
N ARG A 112 -2.85 14.85 -1.36
CA ARG A 112 -4.16 14.24 -1.13
C ARG A 112 -4.36 13.70 0.28
N ASP A 113 -3.39 13.93 1.16
CA ASP A 113 -3.47 13.53 2.57
C ASP A 113 -3.72 12.01 2.74
N VAL A 114 -3.03 11.20 1.96
CA VAL A 114 -3.12 9.75 2.05
C VAL A 114 -2.02 9.24 2.99
N PRO A 115 -2.38 8.50 4.07
CA PRO A 115 -1.38 7.90 4.94
C PRO A 115 -0.43 7.01 4.15
N THR A 116 0.88 7.21 4.37
CA THR A 116 1.91 6.54 3.58
C THR A 116 2.99 5.98 4.49
N ALA A 117 3.26 4.69 4.35
CA ALA A 117 4.32 4.01 5.07
C ALA A 117 5.46 3.69 4.11
N CYS A 118 6.64 4.30 4.35
CA CYS A 118 7.82 4.05 3.54
C CYS A 118 8.75 2.99 4.15
N ASN A 119 8.36 2.43 5.29
CA ASN A 119 9.09 1.38 5.97
C ASN A 119 8.14 0.55 6.82
N ARG A 120 8.66 -0.58 7.31
CA ARG A 120 7.89 -1.57 8.05
C ARG A 120 7.29 -1.01 9.35
N SER A 121 8.07 -0.26 10.11
CA SER A 121 7.59 0.29 11.38
C SER A 121 6.41 1.22 11.17
N THR A 122 6.49 2.11 10.20
CA THR A 122 5.38 3.00 9.88
C THR A 122 4.14 2.20 9.44
N ALA A 123 4.34 1.17 8.62
CA ALA A 123 3.23 0.33 8.18
C ALA A 123 2.53 -0.35 9.37
N ASP A 124 3.30 -0.81 10.36
CA ASP A 124 2.74 -1.41 11.57
C ASP A 124 1.87 -0.43 12.34
N TYR A 125 2.34 0.81 12.53
CA TYR A 125 1.57 1.84 13.21
C TYR A 125 0.27 2.15 12.47
N LEU A 126 0.34 2.28 11.16
CA LEU A 126 -0.83 2.66 10.37
C LEU A 126 -1.89 1.57 10.37
N ILE A 127 -1.50 0.32 10.14
CA ILE A 127 -2.47 -0.77 10.02
C ILE A 127 -3.10 -1.13 11.36
N SER A 128 -2.42 -0.86 12.47
CA SER A 128 -2.91 -1.13 13.81
C SER A 128 -3.60 0.06 14.46
N SER A 129 -3.62 1.21 13.79
CA SER A 129 -4.20 2.43 14.36
C SER A 129 -5.72 2.35 14.41
N PRO A 130 -6.36 2.79 15.51
CA PRO A 130 -7.80 2.96 15.54
C PRO A 130 -8.32 3.94 14.49
N LEU A 131 -7.49 4.90 14.06
CA LEU A 131 -7.87 5.84 13.00
C LEU A 131 -8.08 5.15 11.67
N PHE A 132 -7.36 4.06 11.41
CA PHE A 132 -7.57 3.27 10.21
C PHE A 132 -9.00 2.71 10.18
N ALA A 133 -9.46 2.15 11.30
CA ALA A 133 -10.82 1.64 11.44
C ALA A 133 -11.86 2.77 11.39
N LEU A 134 -11.57 3.92 12.00
CA LEU A 134 -12.47 5.08 11.98
C LEU A 134 -12.71 5.59 10.56
N ARG A 135 -11.63 5.72 9.77
CA ARG A 135 -11.74 6.18 8.40
C ARG A 135 -12.49 5.19 7.52
N ALA A 136 -12.43 3.90 7.85
CA ALA A 136 -13.19 2.88 7.12
C ALA A 136 -14.68 3.04 7.30
N ALA A 137 -15.13 3.59 8.43
CA ALA A 137 -16.54 3.80 8.73
C ALA A 137 -17.10 5.11 8.17
N ALA A 138 -16.23 6.04 7.80
CA ALA A 138 -16.63 7.34 7.23
C ALA A 138 -16.95 7.21 5.72
#